data_45d7e7a9cf7745fcc05a94bcdb8ec76b
#
_entry.id   45d7e7a9cf7745fcc05a94bcdb8ec76b
#
_cell.length_a   1.000
_cell.length_b   1.000
_cell.length_c   1.000
_cell.angle_alpha   90.00
_cell.angle_beta   90.00
_cell.angle_gamma   90.00
#
_symmetry.space_group_name_H-M   'P 1'
#
loop_
_entity.id
_entity.type
_entity.pdbx_description
1 polymer ?
#
loop_
_entity_poly.entity_id
_entity_poly.type
_entity_poly.pdbx_seq_one_letter_code
_entity_poly.pdbx_strand_id
1 'polypeptide(L)'
;MFVSIIMGSKSDSAHAEKIEQKLKSLGIKCEKNIASAHKVPEKVLDILAKNEKSKEAICYITIAGRSNALSGFVAANTAYPVIACPPFADKSDMMVNINSTLQMPSDTPALTVLDAGNAALAAARILGLTEEKLLSNNRKYIKDLKTSF
;
A
#
# COMPACT_ATOMS: atom_id res chain seq x y z
N MET A 1 -9.47 3.97 -11.55
CA MET A 1 -8.47 3.98 -10.46
C MET A 1 -8.61 2.75 -9.57
N PHE A 2 -7.53 2.28 -8.99
CA PHE A 2 -7.51 1.17 -8.05
C PHE A 2 -6.25 1.18 -7.18
N VAL A 3 -6.27 0.35 -6.12
CA VAL A 3 -5.10 0.09 -5.28
C VAL A 3 -4.55 -1.30 -5.62
N SER A 4 -3.26 -1.40 -5.91
CA SER A 4 -2.58 -2.68 -6.08
C SER A 4 -1.83 -3.04 -4.79
N ILE A 5 -2.31 -4.06 -4.10
CA ILE A 5 -1.68 -4.58 -2.88
C ILE A 5 -0.70 -5.69 -3.29
N ILE A 6 0.57 -5.53 -2.96
CA ILE A 6 1.61 -6.54 -3.23
C ILE A 6 2.17 -7.04 -1.89
N MET A 7 2.02 -8.34 -1.64
CA MET A 7 2.49 -9.03 -0.45
C MET A 7 3.79 -9.79 -0.72
N GLY A 8 4.78 -9.65 0.14
CA GLY A 8 6.04 -10.41 0.05
C GLY A 8 5.88 -11.90 0.34
N SER A 9 4.84 -12.28 1.07
CA SER A 9 4.58 -13.65 1.51
C SER A 9 3.08 -13.94 1.63
N LYS A 10 2.71 -15.24 1.60
CA LYS A 10 1.35 -15.69 1.95
C LYS A 10 0.99 -15.38 3.41
N SER A 11 1.97 -15.34 4.30
CA SER A 11 1.77 -14.98 5.72
C SER A 11 1.21 -13.57 5.91
N ASP A 12 1.36 -12.70 4.92
CA ASP A 12 0.90 -11.30 4.98
C ASP A 12 -0.59 -11.14 4.63
N SER A 13 -1.27 -12.24 4.27
CA SER A 13 -2.66 -12.22 3.79
C SER A 13 -3.64 -11.60 4.79
N ALA A 14 -3.53 -11.94 6.07
CA ALA A 14 -4.41 -11.38 7.10
C ALA A 14 -4.25 -9.86 7.25
N HIS A 15 -3.03 -9.33 7.05
CA HIS A 15 -2.77 -7.90 7.04
C HIS A 15 -3.35 -7.23 5.79
N ALA A 16 -3.17 -7.86 4.62
CA ALA A 16 -3.75 -7.39 3.36
C ALA A 16 -5.29 -7.37 3.38
N GLU A 17 -5.92 -8.33 4.03
CA GLU A 17 -7.38 -8.37 4.18
C GLU A 17 -7.94 -7.18 4.97
N LYS A 18 -7.24 -6.72 6.02
CA LYS A 18 -7.63 -5.52 6.76
C LYS A 18 -7.59 -4.28 5.87
N ILE A 19 -6.54 -4.15 5.04
CA ILE A 19 -6.42 -3.05 4.05
C ILE A 19 -7.55 -3.14 3.02
N GLU A 20 -7.77 -4.32 2.45
CA GLU A 20 -8.83 -4.57 1.46
C GLU A 20 -10.23 -4.21 2.00
N GLN A 21 -10.56 -4.67 3.21
CA GLN A 21 -11.85 -4.36 3.84
C GLN A 21 -12.05 -2.85 4.00
N LYS A 22 -11.00 -2.13 4.42
CA LYS A 22 -11.07 -0.67 4.54
C LYS A 22 -11.22 0.00 3.17
N LEU A 23 -10.48 -0.42 2.14
CA LEU A 23 -10.62 0.10 0.78
C LEU A 23 -12.04 -0.13 0.23
N LYS A 24 -12.60 -1.33 0.44
CA LYS A 24 -14.00 -1.65 0.06
C LYS A 24 -15.00 -0.72 0.74
N SER A 25 -14.82 -0.44 2.04
CA SER A 25 -15.69 0.50 2.76
C SER A 25 -15.62 1.93 2.24
N LEU A 26 -14.51 2.30 1.58
CA LEU A 26 -14.30 3.59 0.93
C LEU A 26 -14.73 3.60 -0.56
N GLY A 27 -15.24 2.47 -1.06
CA GLY A 27 -15.66 2.32 -2.46
C GLY A 27 -14.48 2.23 -3.45
N ILE A 28 -13.29 1.83 -2.99
CA ILE A 28 -12.09 1.74 -3.82
C ILE A 28 -11.84 0.28 -4.21
N LYS A 29 -11.71 0.05 -5.52
CA LYS A 29 -11.32 -1.24 -6.08
C LYS A 29 -9.86 -1.55 -5.71
N CYS A 30 -9.56 -2.81 -5.37
CA CYS A 30 -8.19 -3.25 -5.16
C CYS A 30 -7.92 -4.65 -5.75
N GLU A 31 -6.66 -4.89 -6.09
CA GLU A 31 -6.13 -6.19 -6.49
C GLU A 31 -5.08 -6.64 -5.48
N LYS A 32 -5.06 -7.93 -5.13
CA LYS A 32 -4.05 -8.51 -4.22
C LYS A 32 -3.14 -9.47 -4.98
N ASN A 33 -1.84 -9.30 -4.84
CA ASN A 33 -0.82 -10.13 -5.46
C ASN A 33 0.21 -10.57 -4.41
N ILE A 34 0.73 -11.79 -4.57
CA ILE A 34 1.84 -12.30 -3.76
C ILE A 34 3.07 -12.38 -4.67
N ALA A 35 4.08 -11.57 -4.36
CA ALA A 35 5.34 -11.53 -5.08
C ALA A 35 6.46 -11.01 -4.17
N SER A 36 7.45 -11.87 -3.89
CA SER A 36 8.61 -11.50 -3.11
C SER A 36 9.68 -10.86 -3.99
N ALA A 37 10.13 -9.66 -3.65
CA ALA A 37 11.22 -9.00 -4.37
C ALA A 37 12.56 -9.76 -4.26
N HIS A 38 12.77 -10.56 -3.19
CA HIS A 38 13.96 -11.38 -3.04
C HIS A 38 13.92 -12.70 -3.82
N LYS A 39 12.73 -13.30 -3.99
CA LYS A 39 12.61 -14.67 -4.48
C LYS A 39 12.11 -14.74 -5.92
N VAL A 40 11.26 -13.81 -6.31
CA VAL A 40 10.60 -13.76 -7.62
C VAL A 40 10.46 -12.30 -8.08
N PRO A 41 11.56 -11.54 -8.21
CA PRO A 41 11.53 -10.13 -8.59
C PRO A 41 10.87 -9.91 -9.95
N GLU A 42 11.00 -10.84 -10.88
CA GLU A 42 10.37 -10.78 -12.21
C GLU A 42 8.85 -10.70 -12.09
N LYS A 43 8.27 -11.44 -11.15
CA LYS A 43 6.81 -11.40 -10.91
C LYS A 43 6.36 -10.04 -10.40
N VAL A 44 7.17 -9.34 -9.60
CA VAL A 44 6.86 -7.97 -9.18
C VAL A 44 6.85 -7.06 -10.41
N LEU A 45 7.87 -7.14 -11.28
CA LEU A 45 7.94 -6.36 -12.51
C LEU A 45 6.76 -6.65 -13.45
N ASP A 46 6.34 -7.90 -13.58
CA ASP A 46 5.17 -8.28 -14.40
C ASP A 46 3.88 -7.63 -13.87
N ILE A 47 3.69 -7.58 -12.54
CA ILE A 47 2.56 -6.91 -11.91
C ILE A 47 2.58 -5.41 -12.25
N LEU A 48 3.74 -4.75 -12.10
CA LEU A 48 3.88 -3.33 -12.43
C LEU A 48 3.59 -3.07 -13.92
N ALA A 49 4.21 -3.85 -14.82
CA ALA A 49 4.02 -3.72 -16.26
C ALA A 49 2.56 -3.97 -16.70
N LYS A 50 1.87 -4.91 -16.07
CA LYS A 50 0.42 -5.12 -16.28
C LYS A 50 -0.38 -3.90 -15.87
N ASN A 51 -0.10 -3.36 -14.68
CA ASN A 51 -0.83 -2.23 -14.13
C ASN A 51 -0.62 -0.95 -14.93
N GLU A 52 0.59 -0.67 -15.37
CA GLU A 52 0.93 0.47 -16.26
C GLU A 52 0.07 0.50 -17.54
N LYS A 53 -0.26 -0.67 -18.10
CA LYS A 53 -1.11 -0.77 -19.30
C LYS A 53 -2.56 -0.37 -19.07
N SER A 54 -3.02 -0.33 -17.82
CA SER A 54 -4.43 -0.01 -17.50
C SER A 54 -4.78 1.46 -17.75
N LYS A 55 -3.80 2.36 -17.77
CA LYS A 55 -3.97 3.81 -17.84
C LYS A 55 -4.84 4.41 -16.73
N GLU A 56 -5.11 3.64 -15.68
CA GLU A 56 -5.84 4.09 -14.50
C GLU A 56 -4.91 4.79 -13.50
N ALA A 57 -5.45 5.66 -12.67
CA ALA A 57 -4.73 6.14 -11.50
C ALA A 57 -4.55 4.98 -10.51
N ILE A 58 -3.31 4.74 -10.08
CA ILE A 58 -2.92 3.62 -9.24
C ILE A 58 -2.21 4.13 -7.99
N CYS A 59 -2.46 3.48 -6.86
CA CYS A 59 -1.62 3.58 -5.68
C CYS A 59 -1.21 2.16 -5.27
N TYR A 60 0.08 1.94 -5.06
CA TYR A 60 0.57 0.66 -4.57
C TYR A 60 0.60 0.65 -3.04
N ILE A 61 0.17 -0.47 -2.44
CA ILE A 61 0.41 -0.76 -1.03
C ILE A 61 1.25 -2.04 -0.97
N THR A 62 2.45 -1.94 -0.42
CA THR A 62 3.37 -3.07 -0.29
C THR A 62 3.39 -3.56 1.15
N ILE A 63 3.32 -4.88 1.33
CA ILE A 63 3.32 -5.54 2.64
C ILE A 63 4.50 -6.48 2.70
N ALA A 64 5.52 -6.11 3.46
CA ALA A 64 6.70 -6.93 3.71
C ALA A 64 7.27 -6.64 5.09
N GLY A 65 7.57 -7.69 5.82
CA GLY A 65 8.28 -7.63 7.09
C GLY A 65 9.75 -8.02 6.94
N ARG A 66 10.47 -8.02 8.04
CA ARG A 66 11.89 -8.37 8.11
C ARG A 66 12.77 -7.45 7.26
N SER A 67 13.42 -8.01 6.23
CA SER A 67 14.14 -7.23 5.21
C SER A 67 13.16 -6.78 4.14
N ASN A 68 12.70 -5.53 4.21
CA ASN A 68 11.71 -4.98 3.29
C ASN A 68 12.36 -4.48 2.00
N ALA A 69 12.82 -5.39 1.14
CA ALA A 69 13.24 -5.01 -0.21
C ALA A 69 12.05 -4.64 -1.10
N LEU A 70 10.86 -5.18 -0.84
CA LEU A 70 9.71 -5.06 -1.74
C LEU A 70 9.28 -3.61 -1.95
N SER A 71 9.20 -2.81 -0.89
CA SER A 71 8.71 -1.43 -0.99
C SER A 71 9.64 -0.55 -1.82
N GLY A 72 10.95 -0.63 -1.59
CA GLY A 72 11.95 0.09 -2.39
C GLY A 72 12.01 -0.42 -3.81
N PHE A 73 11.92 -1.74 -4.01
CA PHE A 73 11.92 -2.33 -5.35
C PHE A 73 10.72 -1.84 -6.19
N VAL A 74 9.52 -1.81 -5.61
CA VAL A 74 8.33 -1.27 -6.28
C VAL A 74 8.52 0.22 -6.55
N ALA A 75 8.97 1.01 -5.55
CA ALA A 75 9.16 2.45 -5.70
C ALA A 75 10.19 2.83 -6.76
N ALA A 76 11.22 1.99 -6.96
CA ALA A 76 12.23 2.19 -8.00
C ALA A 76 11.75 1.84 -9.42
N ASN A 77 10.62 1.14 -9.56
CA ASN A 77 10.14 0.60 -10.83
C ASN A 77 8.74 1.09 -11.23
N THR A 78 8.20 2.11 -10.58
CA THR A 78 6.93 2.73 -10.95
C THR A 78 6.96 4.24 -10.71
N ALA A 79 6.21 4.99 -11.52
CA ALA A 79 5.95 6.41 -11.31
C ALA A 79 4.76 6.67 -10.36
N TYR A 80 4.02 5.65 -9.98
CA TYR A 80 2.87 5.76 -9.09
C TYR A 80 3.28 5.75 -7.61
N PRO A 81 2.46 6.37 -6.73
CA PRO A 81 2.73 6.38 -5.29
C PRO A 81 2.81 4.98 -4.68
N VAL A 82 3.78 4.76 -3.79
CA VAL A 82 3.99 3.51 -3.07
C VAL A 82 3.89 3.74 -1.57
N ILE A 83 3.02 3.00 -0.91
CA ILE A 83 2.84 2.99 0.54
C ILE A 83 3.35 1.65 1.08
N ALA A 84 4.41 1.69 1.85
CA ALA A 84 4.90 0.56 2.62
C ALA A 84 4.06 0.42 3.90
N CYS A 85 3.42 -0.72 4.08
CA CYS A 85 2.61 -1.05 5.26
C CYS A 85 3.11 -2.38 5.87
N PRO A 86 4.25 -2.36 6.59
CA PRO A 86 4.84 -3.58 7.14
C PRO A 86 3.93 -4.21 8.20
N PRO A 87 3.74 -5.55 8.17
CA PRO A 87 3.03 -6.26 9.22
C PRO A 87 3.92 -6.41 10.45
N PHE A 88 3.34 -6.61 11.62
CA PHE A 88 4.06 -6.96 12.85
C PHE A 88 3.15 -7.74 13.79
N ALA A 89 3.75 -8.70 14.52
CA ALA A 89 3.05 -9.51 15.50
C ALA A 89 3.07 -8.86 16.90
N ASP A 90 4.17 -8.21 17.25
CA ASP A 90 4.40 -7.55 18.53
C ASP A 90 5.34 -6.34 18.38
N LYS A 91 5.69 -5.68 19.49
CA LYS A 91 6.54 -4.48 19.49
C LYS A 91 7.97 -4.75 19.01
N SER A 92 8.54 -5.93 19.33
CA SER A 92 9.89 -6.29 18.90
C SER A 92 9.94 -6.52 17.39
N ASP A 93 8.96 -7.25 16.87
CA ASP A 93 8.80 -7.46 15.42
C ASP A 93 8.53 -6.14 14.67
N MET A 94 7.75 -5.24 15.29
CA MET A 94 7.52 -3.90 14.75
C MET A 94 8.82 -3.11 14.58
N MET A 95 9.70 -3.13 15.60
CA MET A 95 10.97 -2.39 15.54
C MET A 95 11.89 -2.90 14.42
N VAL A 96 11.95 -4.21 14.22
CA VAL A 96 12.71 -4.81 13.11
C VAL A 96 12.14 -4.39 11.77
N ASN A 97 10.83 -4.50 11.61
CA ASN A 97 10.15 -4.26 10.33
C ASN A 97 10.14 -2.77 9.96
N ILE A 98 9.97 -1.87 10.93
CA ILE A 98 9.99 -0.43 10.71
C ILE A 98 11.39 0.06 10.33
N ASN A 99 12.43 -0.38 11.05
CA ASN A 99 13.80 0.01 10.76
C ASN A 99 14.22 -0.40 9.33
N SER A 100 13.85 -1.61 8.90
CA SER A 100 14.08 -2.05 7.53
C SER A 100 13.29 -1.23 6.50
N THR A 101 12.04 -0.89 6.82
CA THR A 101 11.16 -0.14 5.92
C THR A 101 11.61 1.31 5.76
N LEU A 102 12.19 1.93 6.79
CA LEU A 102 12.64 3.32 6.75
C LEU A 102 14.00 3.51 6.03
N GLN A 103 14.77 2.42 5.85
CA GLN A 103 16.09 2.48 5.22
C GLN A 103 16.01 2.31 3.70
N MET A 104 15.29 3.21 3.04
CA MET A 104 15.22 3.21 1.58
C MET A 104 16.44 3.93 0.98
N PRO A 105 17.01 3.42 -0.13
CA PRO A 105 18.05 4.13 -0.86
C PRO A 105 17.52 5.45 -1.44
N SER A 106 18.43 6.34 -1.81
CA SER A 106 18.08 7.58 -2.52
C SER A 106 17.26 7.28 -3.79
N ASP A 107 16.40 8.19 -4.16
CA ASP A 107 15.56 8.12 -5.37
C ASP A 107 14.55 6.94 -5.41
N THR A 108 14.27 6.32 -4.27
CA THR A 108 13.26 5.26 -4.12
C THR A 108 12.20 5.65 -3.07
N PRO A 109 11.30 6.61 -3.39
CA PRO A 109 10.36 7.14 -2.42
C PRO A 109 9.24 6.15 -2.10
N ALA A 110 9.27 5.56 -0.90
CA ALA A 110 8.17 4.77 -0.34
C ALA A 110 7.64 5.44 0.93
N LEU A 111 6.35 5.78 0.93
CA LEU A 111 5.67 6.32 2.11
C LEU A 111 5.48 5.19 3.13
N THR A 112 5.74 5.43 4.41
CA THR A 112 5.55 4.42 5.45
C THR A 112 4.31 4.70 6.28
N VAL A 113 3.38 3.75 6.32
CA VAL A 113 2.15 3.81 7.13
C VAL A 113 1.95 2.47 7.82
N LEU A 114 2.01 2.43 9.15
CA LEU A 114 2.04 1.19 9.92
C LEU A 114 0.65 0.55 10.10
N ASP A 115 -0.38 1.36 10.29
CA ASP A 115 -1.75 0.86 10.47
C ASP A 115 -2.41 0.55 9.13
N ALA A 116 -2.98 -0.64 8.99
CA ALA A 116 -3.59 -1.12 7.76
C ALA A 116 -4.76 -0.24 7.28
N GLY A 117 -5.60 0.23 8.22
CA GLY A 117 -6.71 1.14 7.92
C GLY A 117 -6.22 2.50 7.46
N ASN A 118 -5.17 3.02 8.11
CA ASN A 118 -4.55 4.29 7.71
C ASN A 118 -3.82 4.18 6.36
N ALA A 119 -3.22 3.04 6.02
CA ALA A 119 -2.64 2.82 4.69
C ALA A 119 -3.72 2.90 3.59
N ALA A 120 -4.88 2.29 3.83
CA ALA A 120 -6.03 2.41 2.91
C ALA A 120 -6.55 3.85 2.81
N LEU A 121 -6.65 4.59 3.94
CA LEU A 121 -7.05 5.99 3.95
C LEU A 121 -6.03 6.90 3.24
N ALA A 122 -4.73 6.64 3.40
CA ALA A 122 -3.68 7.37 2.69
C ALA A 122 -3.80 7.18 1.17
N ALA A 123 -3.96 5.92 0.71
CA ALA A 123 -4.22 5.61 -0.69
C ALA A 123 -5.48 6.31 -1.22
N ALA A 124 -6.58 6.30 -0.43
CA ALA A 124 -7.82 6.99 -0.78
C ALA A 124 -7.63 8.50 -0.95
N ARG A 125 -6.82 9.13 -0.09
CA ARG A 125 -6.52 10.56 -0.19
C ARG A 125 -5.66 10.87 -1.41
N ILE A 126 -4.66 10.06 -1.71
CA ILE A 126 -3.81 10.22 -2.90
C ILE A 126 -4.65 10.10 -4.18
N LEU A 127 -5.44 9.03 -4.30
CA LEU A 127 -6.32 8.83 -5.46
C LEU A 127 -7.41 9.90 -5.57
N GLY A 128 -7.87 10.44 -4.45
CA GLY A 128 -8.84 11.52 -4.41
C GLY A 128 -8.33 12.85 -5.01
N LEU A 129 -7.02 13.01 -5.23
CA LEU A 129 -6.47 14.17 -5.94
C LEU A 129 -6.80 14.15 -7.43
N THR A 130 -7.11 12.99 -7.98
CA THR A 130 -7.46 12.81 -9.40
C THR A 130 -8.94 12.49 -9.62
N GLU A 131 -9.74 12.31 -8.55
CA GLU A 131 -11.13 11.89 -8.63
C GLU A 131 -11.98 12.68 -7.63
N GLU A 132 -12.74 13.67 -8.12
CA GLU A 132 -13.52 14.61 -7.29
C GLU A 132 -14.55 13.90 -6.40
N LYS A 133 -15.18 12.83 -6.90
CA LYS A 133 -16.14 12.05 -6.11
C LYS A 133 -15.45 11.40 -4.89
N LEU A 134 -14.26 10.85 -5.09
CA LEU A 134 -13.50 10.26 -3.99
C LEU A 134 -13.00 11.32 -3.02
N LEU A 135 -12.57 12.47 -3.51
CA LEU A 135 -12.18 13.59 -2.67
C LEU A 135 -13.35 14.07 -1.78
N SER A 136 -14.56 14.18 -2.36
CA SER A 136 -15.78 14.52 -1.63
C SER A 136 -16.12 13.48 -0.56
N ASN A 137 -15.99 12.17 -0.90
CA ASN A 137 -16.18 11.09 0.06
C ASN A 137 -15.17 11.14 1.21
N ASN A 138 -13.89 11.45 0.92
CA ASN A 138 -12.86 11.61 1.93
C ASN A 138 -13.18 12.78 2.89
N ARG A 139 -13.68 13.91 2.37
CA ARG A 139 -14.13 15.05 3.18
C ARG A 139 -15.31 14.68 4.09
N LYS A 140 -16.30 13.96 3.53
CA LYS A 140 -17.44 13.46 4.29
C LYS A 140 -16.99 12.51 5.42
N TYR A 141 -16.13 11.55 5.11
CA TYR A 141 -15.57 10.61 6.09
C TYR A 141 -14.93 11.34 7.28
N ILE A 142 -14.14 12.39 7.00
CA ILE A 142 -13.51 13.20 8.06
C ILE A 142 -14.55 13.93 8.90
N LYS A 143 -15.60 14.48 8.27
CA LYS A 143 -16.68 15.15 8.97
C LYS A 143 -17.43 14.18 9.89
N ASP A 144 -17.82 13.03 9.37
CA ASP A 144 -18.55 11.99 10.12
C ASP A 144 -17.72 11.48 11.31
N LEU A 145 -16.41 11.29 11.11
CA LEU A 145 -15.49 10.91 12.19
C LEU A 145 -15.47 11.95 13.32
N LYS A 146 -15.38 13.24 12.98
CA LYS A 146 -15.37 14.32 13.99
C LYS A 146 -16.67 14.43 14.77
N THR A 147 -17.81 14.04 14.20
CA THR A 147 -19.10 14.06 14.88
C THR A 147 -19.33 12.85 15.78
N SER A 148 -18.45 11.85 15.75
CA SER A 148 -18.50 10.67 16.61
C SER A 148 -17.74 10.81 17.93
N PHE A 149 -17.10 11.97 18.17
CA PHE A 149 -16.42 12.37 19.40
C PHE A 149 -17.12 13.55 20.05
#